data_8d2ffc601abc43ce6c5be8edfeafeb6d
#
_entry.id   8d2ffc601abc43ce6c5be8edfeafeb6d
#
_cell.length_a   1.000
_cell.length_b   1.000
_cell.length_c   1.000
_cell.angle_alpha   90.00
_cell.angle_beta   90.00
_cell.angle_gamma   90.00
#
_symmetry.space_group_name_H-M   'P 1'
#
loop_
_entity.id
_entity.type
_entity.pdbx_description
1 polymer ?
#
loop_
_entity_poly.entity_id
_entity_poly.type
_entity_poly.pdbx_seq_one_letter_code
_entity_poly.pdbx_strand_id
1 'polypeptide(L)'
;MFRQVISIRWADGVSPEAKQGYRDALDSLRGIPELLALTWGDDARHFEGNFDFVAVMDFADFASARTYVEHPLHQSYLRDHASKVVSDRVVVQHDWLASPVTPC
;
A
#
# COMPACT_ATOMS: atom_id res chain seq x y z
N MET A 1 4.69 9.40 -14.19
CA MET A 1 3.98 8.72 -13.09
C MET A 1 4.96 8.30 -12.02
N PHE A 2 4.50 8.27 -10.79
CA PHE A 2 5.29 7.87 -9.62
C PHE A 2 4.55 6.72 -8.92
N ARG A 3 5.26 5.62 -8.66
CA ARG A 3 4.67 4.41 -8.05
C ARG A 3 5.31 4.11 -6.72
N GLN A 4 4.49 3.74 -5.74
CA GLN A 4 4.94 3.18 -4.48
C GLN A 4 4.46 1.74 -4.36
N VAL A 5 5.38 0.86 -4.07
CA VAL A 5 5.09 -0.54 -3.74
C VAL A 5 5.45 -0.76 -2.29
N ILE A 6 4.50 -1.21 -1.50
CA ILE A 6 4.73 -1.52 -0.10
C ILE A 6 4.31 -2.97 0.18
N SER A 7 5.23 -3.73 0.72
CA SER A 7 4.97 -5.10 1.20
C SER A 7 5.08 -5.12 2.70
N ILE A 8 4.18 -5.80 3.36
CA ILE A 8 4.14 -5.84 4.84
C ILE A 8 4.08 -7.27 5.37
N ARG A 9 4.58 -7.43 6.61
CA ARG A 9 4.32 -8.59 7.44
C ARG A 9 3.37 -8.21 8.55
N TRP A 10 2.39 -9.07 8.80
CA TRP A 10 1.51 -8.89 9.96
C TRP A 10 2.30 -9.11 11.25
N ALA A 11 1.98 -8.33 12.27
CA ALA A 11 2.47 -8.61 13.62
C ALA A 11 1.91 -9.95 14.13
N ASP A 12 2.65 -10.60 15.02
CA ASP A 12 2.22 -11.85 15.61
C ASP A 12 0.91 -11.65 16.40
N GLY A 13 0.00 -12.59 16.26
CA GLY A 13 -1.25 -12.60 17.01
C GLY A 13 -2.30 -11.60 16.53
N VAL A 14 -2.11 -10.96 15.38
CA VAL A 14 -3.13 -10.06 14.81
C VAL A 14 -4.35 -10.86 14.40
N SER A 15 -5.52 -10.45 14.90
CA SER A 15 -6.79 -11.14 14.58
C SER A 15 -7.19 -10.94 13.13
N PRO A 16 -8.02 -11.85 12.57
CA PRO A 16 -8.60 -11.66 11.25
C PRO A 16 -9.37 -10.34 11.12
N GLU A 17 -10.06 -9.93 12.18
CA GLU A 17 -10.82 -8.68 12.22
C GLU A 17 -9.91 -7.46 12.14
N ALA A 18 -8.77 -7.49 12.82
CA ALA A 18 -7.80 -6.39 12.77
C ALA A 18 -7.13 -6.29 11.39
N LYS A 19 -6.86 -7.43 10.74
CA LYS A 19 -6.36 -7.46 9.36
C LYS A 19 -7.39 -6.87 8.40
N GLN A 20 -8.65 -7.22 8.57
CA GLN A 20 -9.73 -6.66 7.74
C GLN A 20 -9.89 -5.16 7.98
N GLY A 21 -9.78 -4.71 9.22
CA GLY A 21 -9.78 -3.29 9.54
C GLY A 21 -8.65 -2.53 8.83
N TYR A 22 -7.47 -3.12 8.72
CA TYR A 22 -6.36 -2.57 7.96
C TYR A 22 -6.71 -2.46 6.47
N ARG A 23 -7.27 -3.51 5.87
CA ARG A 23 -7.67 -3.50 4.45
C ARG A 23 -8.74 -2.44 4.18
N ASP A 24 -9.72 -2.32 5.06
CA ASP A 24 -10.78 -1.31 4.94
C ASP A 24 -10.22 0.11 5.04
N ALA A 25 -9.29 0.34 5.97
CA ALA A 25 -8.62 1.62 6.11
C ALA A 25 -7.78 1.96 4.87
N LEU A 26 -7.10 0.96 4.30
CA LEU A 26 -6.35 1.13 3.06
C LEU A 26 -7.27 1.53 1.91
N ASP A 27 -8.41 0.85 1.76
CA ASP A 27 -9.41 1.21 0.74
C ASP A 27 -9.96 2.62 0.91
N SER A 28 -10.09 3.10 2.15
CA SER A 28 -10.56 4.47 2.40
C SER A 28 -9.61 5.53 1.88
N LEU A 29 -8.32 5.19 1.68
CA LEU A 29 -7.33 6.11 1.11
C LEU A 29 -7.65 6.50 -0.34
N ARG A 30 -8.51 5.74 -1.03
CA ARG A 30 -9.02 6.08 -2.37
C ARG A 30 -9.75 7.42 -2.41
N GLY A 31 -10.20 7.93 -1.26
CA GLY A 31 -10.78 9.26 -1.14
C GLY A 31 -9.78 10.40 -1.21
N ILE A 32 -8.48 10.13 -1.22
CA ILE A 32 -7.44 11.15 -1.36
C ILE A 32 -7.24 11.45 -2.84
N PRO A 33 -7.47 12.70 -3.30
CA PRO A 33 -7.45 13.00 -4.75
C PRO A 33 -6.13 12.72 -5.45
N GLU A 34 -5.01 12.82 -4.74
CA GLU A 34 -3.66 12.60 -5.30
C GLU A 34 -3.38 11.12 -5.60
N LEU A 35 -4.10 10.21 -4.96
CA LEU A 35 -3.97 8.78 -5.21
C LEU A 35 -4.74 8.42 -6.48
N LEU A 36 -4.03 8.16 -7.57
CA LEU A 36 -4.62 7.89 -8.88
C LEU A 36 -5.05 6.45 -9.07
N ALA A 37 -4.31 5.52 -8.47
CA ALA A 37 -4.62 4.10 -8.53
C ALA A 37 -4.11 3.41 -7.28
N LEU A 38 -4.85 2.43 -6.83
CA LEU A 38 -4.49 1.58 -5.70
C LEU A 38 -4.93 0.16 -6.01
N THR A 39 -3.97 -0.76 -5.96
CA THR A 39 -4.25 -2.19 -5.94
C THR A 39 -3.60 -2.80 -4.71
N TRP A 40 -4.20 -3.84 -4.16
CA TRP A 40 -3.62 -4.56 -3.04
C TRP A 40 -4.07 -6.02 -3.05
N GLY A 41 -3.32 -6.84 -2.35
CA GLY A 41 -3.66 -8.24 -2.21
C GLY A 41 -2.87 -8.93 -1.11
N ASP A 42 -3.46 -10.00 -0.58
CA ASP A 42 -2.77 -10.90 0.32
C ASP A 42 -1.84 -11.81 -0.49
N ASP A 43 -0.71 -12.21 0.12
CA ASP A 43 0.18 -13.18 -0.51
C ASP A 43 -0.57 -14.50 -0.78
N ALA A 44 -0.31 -15.10 -1.93
CA ALA A 44 -0.97 -16.33 -2.37
C ALA A 44 -0.52 -17.58 -1.59
N ARG A 45 0.51 -17.45 -0.73
CA ARG A 45 1.02 -18.54 0.12
C ARG A 45 1.56 -19.74 -0.64
N HIS A 46 2.22 -19.48 -1.79
CA HIS A 46 2.88 -20.56 -2.54
C HIS A 46 4.29 -20.86 -2.06
N PHE A 47 4.98 -19.86 -1.50
CA PHE A 47 6.37 -20.00 -1.05
C PHE A 47 6.54 -19.49 0.37
N GLU A 48 7.39 -20.17 1.16
CA GLU A 48 7.77 -19.70 2.49
C GLU A 48 8.67 -18.47 2.37
N GLY A 49 8.62 -17.61 3.40
CA GLY A 49 9.45 -16.42 3.48
C GLY A 49 8.89 -15.20 2.76
N ASN A 50 7.83 -15.34 1.98
CA ASN A 50 7.16 -14.20 1.36
C ASN A 50 6.57 -13.29 2.44
N PHE A 51 6.55 -11.99 2.15
CA PHE A 51 5.77 -11.05 2.94
C PHE A 51 4.27 -11.37 2.81
N ASP A 52 3.46 -10.81 3.69
CA ASP A 52 2.07 -11.26 3.85
C ASP A 52 1.09 -10.54 2.95
N PHE A 53 1.41 -9.30 2.53
CA PHE A 53 0.46 -8.42 1.87
C PHE A 53 1.22 -7.36 1.07
N VAL A 54 0.64 -6.92 -0.04
CA VAL A 54 1.24 -5.88 -0.89
C VAL A 54 0.19 -4.85 -1.27
N ALA A 55 0.60 -3.58 -1.33
CA ALA A 55 -0.18 -2.50 -1.92
C ALA A 55 0.68 -1.76 -2.95
N VAL A 56 0.07 -1.43 -4.09
CA VAL A 56 0.69 -0.68 -5.17
C VAL A 56 -0.12 0.58 -5.41
N MET A 57 0.53 1.74 -5.34
CA MET A 57 -0.10 3.05 -5.42
C MET A 57 0.55 3.88 -6.50
N ASP A 58 -0.26 4.55 -7.31
CA ASP A 58 0.22 5.44 -8.37
C ASP A 58 -0.21 6.88 -8.12
N PHE A 59 0.73 7.79 -8.38
CA PHE A 59 0.56 9.23 -8.25
C PHE A 59 1.07 9.90 -9.54
N ALA A 60 0.64 11.15 -9.79
CA ALA A 60 1.12 11.90 -10.93
C ALA A 60 2.64 12.14 -10.85
N ASP A 61 3.13 12.46 -9.64
CA ASP A 61 4.53 12.78 -9.36
C ASP A 61 4.83 12.60 -7.88
N PHE A 62 6.07 12.82 -7.51
CA PHE A 62 6.50 12.73 -6.11
C PHE A 62 5.81 13.79 -5.22
N ALA A 63 5.59 15.00 -5.73
CA ALA A 63 4.93 16.05 -4.95
C ALA A 63 3.51 15.63 -4.55
N SER A 64 2.78 14.98 -5.44
CA SER A 64 1.45 14.43 -5.15
C SER A 64 1.52 13.32 -4.11
N ALA A 65 2.53 12.46 -4.18
CA ALA A 65 2.75 11.42 -3.17
C ALA A 65 3.01 12.02 -1.78
N ARG A 66 3.76 13.11 -1.70
CA ARG A 66 3.98 13.83 -0.43
C ARG A 66 2.68 14.39 0.14
N THR A 67 1.86 15.01 -0.70
CA THR A 67 0.55 15.52 -0.28
C THR A 67 -0.34 14.39 0.26
N TYR A 68 -0.32 13.24 -0.41
CA TYR A 68 -1.03 12.04 0.04
C TYR A 68 -0.57 11.60 1.43
N VAL A 69 0.74 11.53 1.67
CA VAL A 69 1.28 11.08 2.97
C VAL A 69 0.86 12.03 4.09
N GLU A 70 0.78 13.32 3.82
CA GLU A 70 0.41 14.35 4.80
C GLU A 70 -1.10 14.46 5.01
N HIS A 71 -1.91 13.82 4.18
CA HIS A 71 -3.36 13.91 4.26
C HIS A 71 -3.88 13.28 5.56
N PRO A 72 -4.91 13.89 6.21
CA PRO A 72 -5.48 13.37 7.46
C PRO A 72 -5.94 11.93 7.41
N LEU A 73 -6.49 11.48 6.28
CA LEU A 73 -6.89 10.08 6.10
C LEU A 73 -5.70 9.13 6.18
N HIS A 74 -4.56 9.52 5.57
CA HIS A 74 -3.35 8.72 5.64
C HIS A 74 -2.77 8.69 7.05
N GLN A 75 -2.80 9.81 7.76
CA GLN A 75 -2.35 9.88 9.14
C GLN A 75 -3.20 8.99 10.05
N SER A 76 -4.51 8.98 9.86
CA SER A 76 -5.42 8.08 10.60
C SER A 76 -5.14 6.62 10.29
N TYR A 77 -4.91 6.29 9.01
CA TYR A 77 -4.56 4.94 8.58
C TYR A 77 -3.28 4.45 9.28
N LEU A 78 -2.25 5.28 9.35
CA LEU A 78 -1.00 4.93 10.03
C LEU A 78 -1.21 4.74 11.54
N ARG A 79 -1.87 5.70 12.18
CA ARG A 79 -2.04 5.73 13.65
C ARG A 79 -2.96 4.63 14.14
N ASP A 80 -4.10 4.45 13.47
CA ASP A 80 -5.19 3.63 14.00
C ASP A 80 -5.13 2.18 13.52
N HIS A 81 -4.41 1.91 12.43
CA HIS A 81 -4.35 0.58 11.82
C HIS A 81 -2.92 0.09 11.58
N ALA A 82 -2.15 0.73 10.71
CA ALA A 82 -0.85 0.22 10.31
C ALA A 82 0.10 0.04 11.50
N SER A 83 0.15 1.00 12.42
CA SER A 83 1.01 0.93 13.61
C SER A 83 0.71 -0.26 14.52
N LYS A 84 -0.49 -0.80 14.44
CA LYS A 84 -0.97 -1.87 15.34
C LYS A 84 -0.82 -3.26 14.74
N VAL A 85 -0.83 -3.38 13.41
CA VAL A 85 -0.90 -4.68 12.75
C VAL A 85 0.33 -5.02 11.91
N VAL A 86 1.16 -4.03 11.57
CA VAL A 86 2.34 -4.24 10.72
C VAL A 86 3.58 -4.39 11.59
N SER A 87 4.27 -5.54 11.46
CA SER A 87 5.54 -5.77 12.17
C SER A 87 6.75 -5.37 11.35
N ASP A 88 6.67 -5.49 10.03
CA ASP A 88 7.77 -5.19 9.12
C ASP A 88 7.23 -4.76 7.76
N ARG A 89 7.99 -3.92 7.06
CA ARG A 89 7.61 -3.43 5.74
C ARG A 89 8.83 -3.21 4.86
N VAL A 90 8.61 -3.35 3.57
CA VAL A 90 9.56 -2.96 2.53
C VAL A 90 8.84 -2.01 1.57
N VAL A 91 9.42 -0.85 1.33
CA VAL A 91 8.86 0.17 0.43
C VAL A 91 9.84 0.42 -0.69
N VAL A 92 9.34 0.39 -1.92
CA VAL A 92 10.07 0.80 -3.12
C VAL A 92 9.25 1.86 -3.83
N GLN A 93 9.90 2.95 -4.21
CA GLN A 93 9.28 4.07 -4.93
C GLN A 93 10.07 4.34 -6.19
N HIS A 94 9.39 4.51 -7.31
CA HIS A 94 10.06 4.74 -8.59
C HIS A 94 9.18 5.54 -9.54
N ASP A 95 9.83 6.33 -10.39
CA ASP A 95 9.17 6.91 -11.54
C ASP A 95 8.98 5.86 -12.63
N TRP A 96 7.90 6.01 -13.42
CA TRP A 96 7.64 5.12 -14.54
C TRP A 96 6.81 5.80 -15.62
N LEU A 97 6.96 5.30 -16.84
CA LEU A 97 6.11 5.68 -17.96
C LEU A 97 5.32 4.46 -18.40
N ALA A 98 4.03 4.66 -18.65
CA ALA A 98 3.21 3.60 -19.22
C ALA A 98 3.67 3.37 -20.68
N SER A 99 4.28 2.21 -20.91
CA SER A 99 4.70 1.79 -22.24
C SER A 99 4.01 0.48 -22.60
N PRO A 100 3.28 0.41 -23.69
CA PRO A 100 2.73 -0.87 -24.12
C PRO A 100 3.86 -1.83 -24.48
N VAL A 101 3.69 -3.08 -24.09
CA VAL A 101 4.59 -4.14 -24.56
C VAL A 101 4.28 -4.37 -26.04
N THR A 102 5.29 -4.13 -26.90
CA THR A 102 5.13 -4.34 -28.33
C THR A 102 5.64 -5.75 -28.66
N PRO A 103 4.80 -6.63 -29.21
CA PRO A 103 5.26 -7.93 -29.65
C PRO A 103 6.29 -7.77 -30.77
N CYS A 104 7.33 -8.55 -30.71
CA CYS A 104 8.36 -8.60 -31.75
C CYS A 104 7.94 -9.54 -32.89
#